data_a16a352812b1a6f6cae337d9affda085
#
_entry.id   a16a352812b1a6f6cae337d9affda085
#
_cell.length_a   1.000
_cell.length_b   1.000
_cell.length_c   1.000
_cell.angle_alpha   90.00
_cell.angle_beta   90.00
_cell.angle_gamma   90.00
#
_symmetry.space_group_name_H-M   'P 1'
#
loop_
_entity.id
_entity.type
_entity.pdbx_description
1 polymer ?
#
loop_
_entity_poly.entity_id
_entity_poly.type
_entity_poly.pdbx_seq_one_letter_code
_entity_poly.pdbx_strand_id
1 'polypeptide(L)'
;MVDNLKASEISELLLKQLHDINVDAQYEEVGQVLQVHDGVVRLFGLSNAEAGELLEFDSGVMAVVMNLEEDNVGAVLLGSTEKVKEGMTARRTGHIASIAVGEKMVGRVVNPLGQPIDGLGEIVGDLTEMPLERKAPGVIFRQPVNEPLQTGLKAVDAMIPIGRGQRELIIGDRQTGKTVLAREIRRAHV
;
A
#
# COMPACT_ATOMS: atom_id res chain seq x y z
N MET A 1 5.24 24.42 57.89
CA MET A 1 5.71 23.12 58.39
C MET A 1 6.07 22.32 57.15
N VAL A 2 7.36 22.14 56.91
CA VAL A 2 7.84 21.32 55.77
C VAL A 2 7.99 19.91 56.35
N ASP A 3 7.07 19.02 55.94
CA ASP A 3 7.13 17.62 56.34
C ASP A 3 8.44 17.02 55.78
N ASN A 4 9.31 16.61 56.68
CA ASN A 4 10.51 15.84 56.35
C ASN A 4 10.09 14.43 55.92
N LEU A 5 9.85 14.26 54.61
CA LEU A 5 9.73 12.94 54.02
C LEU A 5 11.01 12.16 54.29
N LYS A 6 10.87 11.00 54.91
CA LYS A 6 12.01 10.11 55.18
C LYS A 6 12.61 9.61 53.84
N ALA A 7 13.92 9.48 53.78
CA ALA A 7 14.62 9.03 52.58
C ALA A 7 14.08 7.69 52.02
N SER A 8 13.54 6.82 52.87
CA SER A 8 12.89 5.57 52.51
C SER A 8 11.57 5.77 51.75
N GLU A 9 10.76 6.80 52.14
CA GLU A 9 9.49 7.10 51.45
C GLU A 9 9.71 7.72 50.09
N ILE A 10 10.77 8.50 49.93
CA ILE A 10 11.17 9.07 48.64
C ILE A 10 11.66 7.95 47.71
N SER A 11 12.40 6.99 48.23
CA SER A 11 12.87 5.83 47.47
C SER A 11 11.72 4.92 47.01
N GLU A 12 10.72 4.69 47.86
CA GLU A 12 9.51 3.93 47.48
C GLU A 12 8.65 4.66 46.45
N LEU A 13 8.48 5.96 46.55
CA LEU A 13 7.77 6.79 45.58
C LEU A 13 8.49 6.80 44.23
N LEU A 14 9.80 6.92 44.21
CA LEU A 14 10.60 6.87 43.00
C LEU A 14 10.56 5.48 42.35
N LEU A 15 10.64 4.41 43.13
CA LEU A 15 10.50 3.04 42.62
C LEU A 15 9.11 2.78 42.05
N LYS A 16 8.06 3.31 42.67
CA LYS A 16 6.70 3.21 42.19
C LYS A 16 6.48 4.02 40.90
N GLN A 17 7.04 5.21 40.81
CA GLN A 17 7.02 6.01 39.57
C GLN A 17 7.86 5.39 38.46
N LEU A 18 8.98 4.75 38.77
CA LEU A 18 9.78 4.01 37.80
C LEU A 18 9.07 2.74 37.30
N HIS A 19 8.25 2.12 38.15
CA HIS A 19 7.46 0.93 37.76
C HIS A 19 6.22 1.29 36.96
N ASP A 20 5.63 2.48 37.20
CA ASP A 20 4.50 3.02 36.44
C ASP A 20 4.93 3.71 35.14
N ILE A 21 6.22 4.02 34.97
CA ILE A 21 6.81 4.36 33.68
C ILE A 21 7.10 3.04 32.96
N ASN A 22 6.05 2.45 32.40
CA ASN A 22 6.21 1.54 31.27
C ASN A 22 6.72 2.42 30.12
N VAL A 23 8.01 2.65 30.08
CA VAL A 23 8.70 3.09 28.89
C VAL A 23 8.77 1.84 28.01
N ASP A 24 7.67 1.50 27.34
CA ASP A 24 7.76 0.98 26.02
C ASP A 24 8.44 2.11 25.21
N ALA A 25 9.75 2.19 25.33
CA ALA A 25 10.55 2.87 24.35
C ALA A 25 10.31 2.08 23.05
N GLN A 26 9.27 2.42 22.34
CA GLN A 26 9.16 2.10 20.93
C GLN A 26 10.36 2.83 20.33
N TYR A 27 11.46 2.10 20.21
CA TYR A 27 12.58 2.53 19.38
C TYR A 27 12.00 2.56 17.97
N GLU A 28 11.51 3.70 17.56
CA GLU A 28 11.18 3.94 16.16
C GLU A 28 12.48 3.74 15.40
N GLU A 29 12.56 2.66 14.65
CA GLU A 29 13.73 2.41 13.82
C GLU A 29 13.75 3.45 12.71
N VAL A 30 14.83 4.21 12.71
CA VAL A 30 15.00 5.37 11.84
C VAL A 30 16.03 5.04 10.77
N GLY A 31 15.67 5.25 9.51
CA GLY A 31 16.56 5.12 8.37
C GLY A 31 16.94 6.47 7.79
N GLN A 32 18.10 6.52 7.14
CA GLN A 32 18.57 7.68 6.42
C GLN A 32 18.55 7.44 4.91
N VAL A 33 18.07 8.42 4.16
CA VAL A 33 18.05 8.37 2.70
C VAL A 33 19.48 8.48 2.17
N LEU A 34 19.91 7.44 1.45
CA LEU A 34 21.19 7.41 0.76
C LEU A 34 21.09 8.02 -0.63
N GLN A 35 20.02 7.71 -1.36
CA GLN A 35 19.83 8.11 -2.74
C GLN A 35 18.35 8.23 -3.08
N VAL A 36 18.00 9.20 -3.90
CA VAL A 36 16.65 9.39 -4.47
C VAL A 36 16.76 9.42 -5.98
N HIS A 37 16.02 8.56 -6.68
CA HIS A 37 16.00 8.54 -8.14
C HIS A 37 14.62 8.08 -8.66
N ASP A 38 14.00 8.86 -9.53
CA ASP A 38 12.73 8.54 -10.22
C ASP A 38 11.60 7.99 -9.31
N GLY A 39 11.45 8.54 -8.11
CA GLY A 39 10.43 8.08 -7.16
C GLY A 39 10.82 6.86 -6.34
N VAL A 40 12.04 6.35 -6.52
CA VAL A 40 12.63 5.29 -5.70
C VAL A 40 13.65 5.88 -4.75
N VAL A 41 13.63 5.43 -3.51
CA VAL A 41 14.59 5.83 -2.48
C VAL A 41 15.34 4.62 -1.97
N ARG A 42 16.63 4.78 -1.72
CA ARG A 42 17.45 3.84 -0.98
C ARG A 42 17.72 4.40 0.40
N LEU A 43 17.51 3.56 1.40
CA LEU A 43 17.60 3.92 2.81
C LEU A 43 18.59 2.99 3.52
N PHE A 44 19.31 3.53 4.47
CA PHE A 44 20.21 2.79 5.37
C PHE A 44 19.64 2.80 6.79
N GLY A 45 19.82 1.72 7.54
CA GLY A 45 19.52 1.68 8.98
C GLY A 45 18.12 1.15 9.35
N LEU A 46 17.36 0.57 8.40
CA LEU A 46 16.04 -0.04 8.62
C LEU A 46 16.13 -1.57 8.60
N SER A 47 16.90 -2.15 9.51
CA SER A 47 17.26 -3.58 9.50
C SER A 47 16.07 -4.52 9.74
N ASN A 48 15.04 -4.03 10.43
CA ASN A 48 13.83 -4.80 10.73
C ASN A 48 12.64 -4.45 9.85
N ALA A 49 12.84 -3.64 8.77
CA ALA A 49 11.77 -3.30 7.87
C ALA A 49 11.24 -4.55 7.14
N GLU A 50 9.94 -4.57 6.91
CA GLU A 50 9.27 -5.65 6.19
C GLU A 50 8.91 -5.23 4.77
N ALA A 51 8.91 -6.18 3.84
CA ALA A 51 8.46 -5.92 2.47
C ALA A 51 6.97 -5.52 2.47
N GLY A 52 6.64 -4.42 1.78
CA GLY A 52 5.29 -3.86 1.79
C GLY A 52 4.99 -2.93 2.97
N GLU A 53 5.91 -2.74 3.90
CA GLU A 53 5.75 -1.80 5.02
C GLU A 53 5.75 -0.34 4.55
N LEU A 54 4.93 0.47 5.21
CA LEU A 54 4.92 1.92 5.00
C LEU A 54 6.03 2.59 5.81
N LEU A 55 6.75 3.49 5.17
CA LEU A 55 7.71 4.39 5.78
C LEU A 55 7.19 5.81 5.72
N GLU A 56 7.42 6.58 6.76
CA GLU A 56 7.09 8.00 6.84
C GLU A 56 8.37 8.84 6.87
N PHE A 57 8.47 9.81 5.95
CA PHE A 57 9.56 10.78 5.93
C PHE A 57 9.23 12.01 6.77
N ASP A 58 10.26 12.70 7.26
CA ASP A 58 10.10 13.97 8.00
C ASP A 58 9.35 15.04 7.19
N SER A 59 9.30 14.90 5.87
CA SER A 59 8.52 15.76 4.96
C SER A 59 7.02 15.42 4.89
N GLY A 60 6.56 14.38 5.61
CA GLY A 60 5.19 13.85 5.56
C GLY A 60 4.89 13.03 4.29
N VAL A 61 5.89 12.73 3.46
CA VAL A 61 5.75 11.85 2.31
C VAL A 61 5.82 10.41 2.81
N MET A 62 4.94 9.55 2.29
CA MET A 62 4.94 8.11 2.57
C MET A 62 5.67 7.36 1.46
N ALA A 63 6.27 6.23 1.82
CA ALA A 63 6.83 5.27 0.87
C ALA A 63 6.49 3.83 1.25
N VAL A 64 6.51 2.94 0.29
CA VAL A 64 6.35 1.49 0.49
C VAL A 64 7.68 0.80 0.27
N VAL A 65 8.06 -0.04 1.22
CA VAL A 65 9.24 -0.90 1.11
C VAL A 65 8.99 -1.97 0.04
N MET A 66 9.86 -2.00 -0.97
CA MET A 66 9.75 -2.95 -2.08
C MET A 66 10.90 -3.95 -2.12
N ASN A 67 12.09 -3.53 -1.72
CA ASN A 67 13.28 -4.35 -1.77
C ASN A 67 14.06 -4.27 -0.45
N LEU A 68 14.46 -5.43 0.03
CA LEU A 68 15.27 -5.57 1.24
C LEU A 68 16.61 -6.17 0.82
N GLU A 69 17.66 -5.40 0.94
CA GLU A 69 19.04 -5.81 0.71
C GLU A 69 19.78 -5.91 2.05
N GLU A 70 20.93 -6.52 2.09
CA GLU A 70 21.69 -6.76 3.32
C GLU A 70 22.02 -5.45 4.07
N ASP A 71 22.40 -4.40 3.32
CA ASP A 71 22.85 -3.12 3.89
C ASP A 71 21.87 -1.96 3.65
N ASN A 72 20.83 -2.14 2.82
CA ASN A 72 19.93 -1.06 2.47
C ASN A 72 18.51 -1.55 2.14
N VAL A 73 17.58 -0.63 2.22
CA VAL A 73 16.17 -0.84 1.92
C VAL A 73 15.77 0.03 0.73
N GLY A 74 15.18 -0.59 -0.29
CA GLY A 74 14.60 0.10 -1.42
C GLY A 74 13.11 0.34 -1.21
N ALA A 75 12.68 1.61 -1.29
CA ALA A 75 11.27 1.97 -1.15
C ALA A 75 10.80 2.87 -2.30
N VAL A 76 9.51 2.81 -2.60
CA VAL A 76 8.86 3.63 -3.63
C VAL A 76 8.02 4.71 -2.96
N LEU A 77 8.24 5.98 -3.36
CA LEU A 77 7.51 7.12 -2.84
C LEU A 77 6.05 7.12 -3.30
N LEU A 78 5.12 7.34 -2.39
CA LEU A 78 3.69 7.52 -2.65
C LEU A 78 3.28 9.00 -2.72
N GLY A 79 4.23 9.87 -3.07
CA GLY A 79 4.03 11.31 -3.13
C GLY A 79 5.04 12.02 -4.01
N SER A 80 5.15 13.35 -3.84
CA SER A 80 6.09 14.16 -4.64
C SER A 80 7.54 13.85 -4.29
N THR A 81 8.31 13.47 -5.30
CA THR A 81 9.75 13.18 -5.19
C THR A 81 10.56 14.43 -4.77
N GLU A 82 10.09 15.62 -5.12
CA GLU A 82 10.79 16.88 -4.82
C GLU A 82 10.91 17.17 -3.31
N LYS A 83 10.02 16.58 -2.51
CA LYS A 83 9.99 16.75 -1.06
C LYS A 83 10.95 15.82 -0.31
N VAL A 84 11.55 14.85 -1.00
CA VAL A 84 12.46 13.88 -0.38
C VAL A 84 13.85 14.09 -0.96
N LYS A 85 14.86 14.24 -0.08
CA LYS A 85 16.26 14.50 -0.44
C LYS A 85 17.19 13.52 0.25
N GLU A 86 18.36 13.35 -0.29
CA GLU A 86 19.45 12.60 0.33
C GLU A 86 19.78 13.17 1.72
N GLY A 87 20.04 12.29 2.66
CA GLY A 87 20.30 12.63 4.05
C GLY A 87 19.05 12.84 4.92
N MET A 88 17.84 12.85 4.34
CA MET A 88 16.60 12.92 5.12
C MET A 88 16.34 11.63 5.89
N THR A 89 15.56 11.78 6.95
CA THR A 89 15.18 10.70 7.83
C THR A 89 13.84 10.09 7.42
N ALA A 90 13.75 8.77 7.49
CA ALA A 90 12.51 8.02 7.35
C ALA A 90 12.31 7.13 8.56
N ARG A 91 11.05 6.98 9.01
CA ARG A 91 10.65 6.16 10.15
C ARG A 91 9.79 5.02 9.68
N ARG A 92 9.94 3.89 10.35
CA ARG A 92 9.03 2.76 10.18
C ARG A 92 7.69 3.08 10.79
N THR A 93 6.61 2.71 10.12
CA THR A 93 5.26 2.80 10.68
C THR A 93 4.83 1.51 11.38
N GLY A 94 5.53 0.39 11.11
CA GLY A 94 5.14 -0.94 11.58
C GLY A 94 3.87 -1.49 10.91
N HIS A 95 3.36 -0.80 9.89
CA HIS A 95 2.14 -1.19 9.19
C HIS A 95 2.43 -1.52 7.73
N ILE A 96 1.95 -2.67 7.29
CA ILE A 96 1.94 -3.03 5.86
C ILE A 96 0.99 -2.10 5.12
N ALA A 97 1.39 -1.68 3.92
CA ALA A 97 0.60 -0.80 3.08
C ALA A 97 -0.81 -1.36 2.88
N SER A 98 -1.79 -0.69 3.48
CA SER A 98 -3.19 -1.05 3.48
C SER A 98 -4.06 0.14 3.11
N ILE A 99 -5.28 -0.12 2.70
CA ILE A 99 -6.28 0.89 2.40
C ILE A 99 -7.61 0.50 3.07
N ALA A 100 -8.25 1.47 3.68
CA ALA A 100 -9.59 1.29 4.22
C ALA A 100 -10.60 1.27 3.08
N VAL A 101 -11.32 0.16 2.91
CA VAL A 101 -12.29 -0.06 1.83
C VAL A 101 -13.69 -0.33 2.36
N GLY A 102 -14.70 0.13 1.63
CA GLY A 102 -16.10 -0.07 1.96
C GLY A 102 -17.04 0.41 0.84
N GLU A 103 -18.32 0.15 0.97
CA GLU A 103 -19.32 0.54 -0.04
C GLU A 103 -19.36 2.05 -0.29
N LYS A 104 -19.04 2.86 0.71
CA LYS A 104 -18.99 4.33 0.63
C LYS A 104 -17.86 4.86 -0.26
N MET A 105 -16.91 4.02 -0.63
CA MET A 105 -15.86 4.38 -1.58
C MET A 105 -16.31 4.29 -3.04
N VAL A 106 -17.43 3.64 -3.32
CA VAL A 106 -17.94 3.50 -4.69
C VAL A 106 -18.27 4.87 -5.26
N GLY A 107 -17.66 5.19 -6.41
CA GLY A 107 -17.81 6.49 -7.06
C GLY A 107 -16.92 7.62 -6.52
N ARG A 108 -16.07 7.34 -5.52
CA ARG A 108 -15.09 8.29 -4.97
C ARG A 108 -13.74 8.17 -5.70
N VAL A 109 -12.99 9.26 -5.71
CA VAL A 109 -11.60 9.30 -6.21
C VAL A 109 -10.67 9.49 -5.02
N VAL A 110 -9.77 8.54 -4.83
CA VAL A 110 -8.82 8.53 -3.70
C VAL A 110 -7.38 8.42 -4.21
N ASN A 111 -6.44 8.88 -3.38
CA ASN A 111 -5.02 8.67 -3.61
C ASN A 111 -4.61 7.23 -3.20
N PRO A 112 -3.34 6.81 -3.41
CA PRO A 112 -2.86 5.47 -3.03
C PRO A 112 -2.96 5.15 -1.53
N LEU A 113 -3.08 6.16 -0.68
CA LEU A 113 -3.27 6.02 0.77
C LEU A 113 -4.75 5.97 1.19
N GLY A 114 -5.69 5.95 0.22
CA GLY A 114 -7.13 5.93 0.50
C GLY A 114 -7.75 7.29 0.85
N GLN A 115 -6.97 8.38 0.79
CA GLN A 115 -7.47 9.71 1.09
C GLN A 115 -8.26 10.28 -0.11
N PRO A 116 -9.45 10.85 0.10
CA PRO A 116 -10.26 11.40 -0.97
C PRO A 116 -9.61 12.64 -1.58
N ILE A 117 -9.57 12.69 -2.93
CA ILE A 117 -9.05 13.80 -3.71
C ILE A 117 -10.09 14.42 -4.65
N ASP A 118 -11.33 13.99 -4.52
CA ASP A 118 -12.48 14.42 -5.34
C ASP A 118 -13.18 15.70 -4.82
N GLY A 119 -12.75 16.25 -3.70
CA GLY A 119 -13.35 17.44 -3.09
C GLY A 119 -14.70 17.19 -2.40
N LEU A 120 -15.16 15.94 -2.27
CA LEU A 120 -16.43 15.58 -1.65
C LEU A 120 -16.34 15.33 -0.13
N GLY A 121 -15.20 15.65 0.49
CA GLY A 121 -14.96 15.46 1.92
C GLY A 121 -14.56 14.02 2.28
N GLU A 122 -14.42 13.77 3.58
CA GLU A 122 -13.99 12.48 4.10
C GLU A 122 -14.99 11.35 3.82
N ILE A 123 -14.47 10.12 3.68
CA ILE A 123 -15.28 8.93 3.49
C ILE A 123 -15.61 8.37 4.87
N VAL A 124 -16.85 8.58 5.31
CA VAL A 124 -17.33 8.11 6.62
C VAL A 124 -18.25 6.91 6.43
N GLY A 125 -18.01 5.83 7.18
CA GLY A 125 -18.83 4.63 7.14
C GLY A 125 -18.09 3.40 7.65
N ASP A 126 -18.67 2.24 7.46
CA ASP A 126 -18.05 0.97 7.79
C ASP A 126 -16.95 0.68 6.76
N LEU A 127 -15.71 0.96 7.15
CA LEU A 127 -14.51 0.71 6.36
C LEU A 127 -13.73 -0.44 7.00
N THR A 128 -13.24 -1.34 6.16
CA THR A 128 -12.37 -2.45 6.57
C THR A 128 -10.99 -2.22 5.96
N GLU A 129 -9.95 -2.30 6.77
CA GLU A 129 -8.58 -2.25 6.26
C GLU A 129 -8.24 -3.50 5.47
N MET A 130 -7.76 -3.29 4.26
CA MET A 130 -7.28 -4.35 3.37
C MET A 130 -5.89 -4.03 2.85
N PRO A 131 -4.95 -4.99 2.84
CA PRO A 131 -3.63 -4.78 2.29
C PRO A 131 -3.72 -4.45 0.79
N LEU A 132 -2.87 -3.53 0.32
CA LEU A 132 -2.81 -3.13 -1.09
C LEU A 132 -2.42 -4.31 -1.98
N GLU A 133 -1.45 -5.10 -1.52
CA GLU A 133 -1.06 -6.33 -2.17
C GLU A 133 -1.75 -7.55 -1.54
N ARG A 134 -2.68 -8.13 -2.28
CA ARG A 134 -3.40 -9.32 -1.84
C ARG A 134 -3.20 -10.46 -2.83
N LYS A 135 -2.88 -11.64 -2.29
CA LYS A 135 -2.79 -12.86 -3.09
C LYS A 135 -4.15 -13.19 -3.69
N ALA A 136 -4.23 -13.29 -5.01
CA ALA A 136 -5.45 -13.68 -5.70
C ALA A 136 -5.93 -15.08 -5.26
N PRO A 137 -7.26 -15.32 -5.24
CA PRO A 137 -7.80 -16.65 -4.95
C PRO A 137 -7.21 -17.71 -5.91
N GLY A 138 -6.77 -18.82 -5.34
CA GLY A 138 -6.29 -19.96 -6.12
C GLY A 138 -7.38 -20.59 -7.01
N VAL A 139 -6.97 -21.46 -7.92
CA VAL A 139 -7.88 -22.08 -8.90
C VAL A 139 -9.07 -22.83 -8.26
N ILE A 140 -8.87 -23.38 -7.06
CA ILE A 140 -9.92 -24.14 -6.34
C ILE A 140 -11.05 -23.21 -5.89
N PHE A 141 -10.74 -21.98 -5.54
CA PHE A 141 -11.71 -20.99 -5.03
C PHE A 141 -12.34 -20.13 -6.13
N ARG A 142 -11.91 -20.31 -7.39
CA ARG A 142 -12.45 -19.56 -8.52
C ARG A 142 -13.64 -20.31 -9.10
N GLN A 143 -14.68 -19.57 -9.42
CA GLN A 143 -15.80 -20.10 -10.19
C GLN A 143 -15.30 -20.53 -11.58
N PRO A 144 -15.70 -21.72 -12.08
CA PRO A 144 -15.35 -22.14 -13.42
C PRO A 144 -15.93 -21.20 -14.48
N VAL A 145 -15.21 -21.05 -15.59
CA VAL A 145 -15.67 -20.26 -16.73
C VAL A 145 -16.76 -21.07 -17.46
N ASN A 146 -18.01 -20.68 -17.29
CA ASN A 146 -19.19 -21.38 -17.84
C ASN A 146 -20.14 -20.47 -18.65
N GLU A 147 -19.86 -19.17 -18.69
CA GLU A 147 -20.66 -18.18 -19.40
C GLU A 147 -19.90 -17.66 -20.65
N PRO A 148 -20.46 -17.79 -21.85
CA PRO A 148 -19.81 -17.29 -23.06
C PRO A 148 -19.82 -15.76 -23.12
N LEU A 149 -18.70 -15.19 -23.56
CA LEU A 149 -18.57 -13.80 -23.89
C LEU A 149 -18.89 -13.60 -25.37
N GLN A 150 -19.99 -12.94 -25.68
CA GLN A 150 -20.30 -12.59 -27.06
C GLN A 150 -19.52 -11.35 -27.45
N THR A 151 -18.52 -11.53 -28.31
CA THR A 151 -17.64 -10.45 -28.77
C THR A 151 -18.25 -9.61 -29.89
N GLY A 152 -19.25 -10.12 -30.57
CA GLY A 152 -19.84 -9.54 -31.78
C GLY A 152 -19.00 -9.77 -33.06
N LEU A 153 -17.86 -10.42 -32.92
CA LEU A 153 -16.97 -10.75 -34.03
C LEU A 153 -17.25 -12.19 -34.46
N LYS A 154 -17.90 -12.38 -35.61
CA LYS A 154 -18.33 -13.69 -36.11
C LYS A 154 -17.21 -14.74 -36.14
N ALA A 155 -16.01 -14.33 -36.51
CA ALA A 155 -14.86 -15.23 -36.57
C ALA A 155 -14.43 -15.71 -35.18
N VAL A 156 -14.46 -14.86 -34.19
CA VAL A 156 -14.13 -15.20 -32.79
C VAL A 156 -15.23 -16.07 -32.19
N ASP A 157 -16.47 -15.58 -32.24
CA ASP A 157 -17.61 -16.24 -31.59
C ASP A 157 -17.90 -17.64 -32.16
N ALA A 158 -17.61 -17.85 -33.46
CA ALA A 158 -17.87 -19.13 -34.14
C ALA A 158 -16.71 -20.13 -34.05
N MET A 159 -15.46 -19.66 -34.00
CA MET A 159 -14.30 -20.55 -34.10
C MET A 159 -13.50 -20.66 -32.80
N ILE A 160 -13.46 -19.60 -32.01
CA ILE A 160 -12.66 -19.52 -30.79
C ILE A 160 -13.52 -18.83 -29.71
N PRO A 161 -14.57 -19.50 -29.21
CA PRO A 161 -15.45 -18.88 -28.22
C PRO A 161 -14.69 -18.54 -26.94
N ILE A 162 -14.87 -17.35 -26.44
CA ILE A 162 -14.26 -16.84 -25.22
C ILE A 162 -15.28 -16.91 -24.09
N GLY A 163 -14.86 -17.30 -22.91
CA GLY A 163 -15.70 -17.29 -21.71
C GLY A 163 -15.45 -16.08 -20.82
N ARG A 164 -16.46 -15.63 -20.11
CA ARG A 164 -16.35 -14.55 -19.12
C ARG A 164 -15.43 -14.96 -17.98
N GLY A 165 -14.38 -14.16 -17.75
CA GLY A 165 -13.32 -14.45 -16.78
C GLY A 165 -12.13 -15.25 -17.33
N GLN A 166 -12.16 -15.63 -18.60
CA GLN A 166 -11.04 -16.27 -19.28
C GLN A 166 -9.91 -15.27 -19.52
N ARG A 167 -8.66 -15.75 -19.48
CA ARG A 167 -7.46 -14.96 -19.82
C ARG A 167 -7.08 -15.24 -21.25
N GLU A 168 -7.12 -14.20 -22.07
CA GLU A 168 -6.80 -14.29 -23.50
C GLU A 168 -5.56 -13.46 -23.84
N LEU A 169 -4.78 -13.98 -24.80
CA LEU A 169 -3.63 -13.29 -25.36
C LEU A 169 -3.94 -12.82 -26.77
N ILE A 170 -3.92 -11.50 -26.99
CA ILE A 170 -4.03 -10.90 -28.32
C ILE A 170 -2.64 -10.49 -28.79
N ILE A 171 -2.04 -11.29 -29.67
CA ILE A 171 -0.69 -11.08 -30.20
C ILE A 171 -0.73 -10.70 -31.67
N GLY A 172 0.18 -9.85 -32.12
CA GLY A 172 0.36 -9.45 -33.51
C GLY A 172 1.30 -8.25 -33.62
N ASP A 173 1.71 -7.94 -34.84
CA ASP A 173 2.57 -6.80 -35.16
C ASP A 173 1.92 -5.45 -34.90
N ARG A 174 2.66 -4.38 -35.11
CA ARG A 174 2.13 -3.01 -34.98
C ARG A 174 1.01 -2.80 -35.99
N GLN A 175 -0.03 -2.07 -35.61
CA GLN A 175 -1.17 -1.69 -36.46
C GLN A 175 -2.05 -2.83 -36.99
N THR A 176 -1.96 -4.04 -36.44
CA THR A 176 -2.79 -5.20 -36.84
C THR A 176 -4.19 -5.20 -36.23
N GLY A 177 -4.59 -4.14 -35.53
CA GLY A 177 -5.94 -4.02 -35.00
C GLY A 177 -6.17 -4.62 -33.62
N LYS A 178 -5.12 -4.96 -32.84
CA LYS A 178 -5.24 -5.54 -31.48
C LYS A 178 -6.14 -4.70 -30.56
N THR A 179 -5.90 -3.39 -30.53
CA THR A 179 -6.67 -2.46 -29.69
C THR A 179 -8.11 -2.32 -30.19
N VAL A 180 -8.33 -2.39 -31.51
CA VAL A 180 -9.68 -2.34 -32.10
C VAL A 180 -10.47 -3.55 -31.66
N LEU A 181 -9.87 -4.77 -31.75
CA LEU A 181 -10.48 -6.01 -31.28
C LEU A 181 -10.94 -5.89 -29.81
N ALA A 182 -10.05 -5.46 -28.92
CA ALA A 182 -10.35 -5.30 -27.51
C ALA A 182 -11.44 -4.23 -27.24
N ARG A 183 -11.52 -3.18 -28.04
CA ARG A 183 -12.56 -2.15 -27.95
C ARG A 183 -13.94 -2.62 -28.42
N GLU A 184 -14.00 -3.42 -29.48
CA GLU A 184 -15.27 -3.95 -30.01
C GLU A 184 -15.91 -4.91 -29.01
N ILE A 185 -15.14 -5.74 -28.31
CA ILE A 185 -15.63 -6.59 -27.21
C ILE A 185 -16.36 -5.75 -26.15
N ARG A 186 -15.82 -4.58 -25.79
CA ARG A 186 -16.46 -3.68 -24.83
C ARG A 186 -17.78 -3.09 -25.36
N ARG A 187 -17.89 -2.80 -26.64
CA ARG A 187 -19.09 -2.21 -27.27
C ARG A 187 -20.26 -3.19 -27.33
N ALA A 188 -19.98 -4.47 -27.39
CA ALA A 188 -21.02 -5.51 -27.44
C ALA A 188 -21.79 -5.67 -26.12
N HIS A 189 -21.34 -5.00 -25.04
CA HIS A 189 -21.90 -5.12 -23.68
C HIS A 189 -22.47 -3.81 -23.11
N VAL A 190 -22.68 -2.79 -23.92
CA VAL A 190 -23.35 -1.53 -23.54
C VAL A 190 -24.78 -1.51 -24.02
#